data_b25a70350e8e38e399f14f9311114948
#
_entry.id   b25a70350e8e38e399f14f9311114948
#
_cell.length_a   1.000
_cell.length_b   1.000
_cell.length_c   1.000
_cell.angle_alpha   90.00
_cell.angle_beta   90.00
_cell.angle_gamma   90.00
#
_symmetry.space_group_name_H-M   'P 1'
#
loop_
_entity.id
_entity.type
_entity.pdbx_description
1 polymer ?
#
loop_
_entity_poly.entity_id
_entity_poly.type
_entity_poly.pdbx_seq_one_letter_code
_entity_poly.pdbx_strand_id
1 'polypeptide(L)'
;MPGRLEGRIAVITGGGSGIGRACALRFASEGATVCVADLDKGGAEETARCVEALGRKALALQTDITAEAANDAMIAACVQAFGAVDVLVAAAGVGSPRPDAASTKPFTMLDMPIDRFRSVIDVNLYGVIFSNRAAARWMVANRRGGSLINLGSIMSRMPSAGGAYSISKAGVWMLTKCLAQELAPHGIRVNAIGPGFIETPMTAPLRSDADRSRWAMGLTPMGRYGTVDEVAATALFLASDDAAFFTGEILHPSGGVFVG
;
A
#
# COMPACT_ATOMS: atom_id res chain seq x y z
N MET A 1 23.94 15.05 -3.81
CA MET A 1 22.95 15.03 -4.91
C MET A 1 21.57 15.24 -4.29
N PRO A 2 20.62 15.94 -4.92
CA PRO A 2 19.26 16.01 -4.41
C PRO A 2 18.66 14.61 -4.29
N GLY A 3 17.75 14.43 -3.34
CA GLY A 3 17.05 13.15 -3.16
C GLY A 3 16.18 12.82 -4.38
N ARG A 4 15.87 11.55 -4.58
CA ARG A 4 15.11 11.03 -5.75
C ARG A 4 13.67 11.56 -5.80
N LEU A 5 13.14 12.06 -4.66
CA LEU A 5 11.81 12.66 -4.54
C LEU A 5 11.87 14.12 -4.06
N GLU A 6 12.98 14.82 -4.30
CA GLU A 6 13.12 16.22 -3.87
C GLU A 6 12.00 17.08 -4.47
N GLY A 7 11.28 17.78 -3.60
CA GLY A 7 10.14 18.64 -3.97
C GLY A 7 8.85 17.90 -4.37
N ARG A 8 8.81 16.56 -4.32
CA ARG A 8 7.60 15.77 -4.55
C ARG A 8 6.73 15.73 -3.29
N ILE A 9 5.43 15.66 -3.47
CA ILE A 9 4.44 15.56 -2.40
C ILE A 9 3.77 14.19 -2.52
N ALA A 10 3.91 13.38 -1.47
CA ALA A 10 3.40 12.01 -1.42
C ALA A 10 2.26 11.88 -0.40
N VAL A 11 1.18 11.24 -0.79
CA VAL A 11 0.10 10.78 0.09
C VAL A 11 0.26 9.28 0.30
N ILE A 12 0.23 8.82 1.55
CA ILE A 12 0.41 7.41 1.89
C ILE A 12 -0.75 6.97 2.80
N THR A 13 -1.62 6.10 2.31
CA THR A 13 -2.66 5.47 3.13
C THR A 13 -2.11 4.25 3.86
N GLY A 14 -2.63 3.96 5.07
CA GLY A 14 -2.03 2.94 5.93
C GLY A 14 -0.62 3.34 6.41
N GLY A 15 -0.36 4.64 6.46
CA GLY A 15 0.97 5.19 6.78
C GLY A 15 1.33 5.15 8.27
N GLY A 16 0.40 4.78 9.14
CA GLY A 16 0.61 4.71 10.58
C GLY A 16 1.48 3.53 11.04
N SER A 17 1.70 2.51 10.21
CA SER A 17 2.49 1.34 10.59
C SER A 17 3.07 0.59 9.38
N GLY A 18 3.87 -0.42 9.63
CA GLY A 18 4.32 -1.42 8.65
C GLY A 18 4.92 -0.83 7.37
N ILE A 19 4.48 -1.32 6.22
CA ILE A 19 4.98 -0.92 4.90
C ILE A 19 4.67 0.55 4.61
N GLY A 20 3.46 1.03 4.96
CA GLY A 20 3.10 2.43 4.74
C GLY A 20 4.00 3.40 5.50
N ARG A 21 4.28 3.13 6.78
CA ARG A 21 5.24 3.92 7.57
C ARG A 21 6.64 3.88 6.95
N ALA A 22 7.12 2.71 6.54
CA ALA A 22 8.43 2.59 5.92
C ALA A 22 8.52 3.38 4.60
N CYS A 23 7.46 3.38 3.78
CA CYS A 23 7.38 4.23 2.59
C CYS A 23 7.44 5.71 2.94
N ALA A 24 6.71 6.15 3.99
CA ALA A 24 6.72 7.54 4.43
C ALA A 24 8.13 8.02 4.83
N LEU A 25 8.82 7.24 5.64
CA LEU A 25 10.18 7.54 6.09
C LEU A 25 11.19 7.49 4.94
N ARG A 26 11.10 6.49 4.08
CA ARG A 26 11.97 6.38 2.91
C ARG A 26 11.78 7.53 1.93
N PHE A 27 10.54 7.93 1.66
CA PHE A 27 10.25 9.05 0.76
C PHE A 27 10.73 10.38 1.36
N ALA A 28 10.54 10.57 2.66
CA ALA A 28 11.06 11.73 3.37
C ALA A 28 12.59 11.82 3.31
N SER A 29 13.32 10.72 3.51
CA SER A 29 14.79 10.69 3.40
C SER A 29 15.29 11.02 1.99
N GLU A 30 14.45 10.86 0.99
CA GLU A 30 14.71 11.17 -0.42
C GLU A 30 14.12 12.53 -0.87
N GLY A 31 13.69 13.36 0.07
CA GLY A 31 13.31 14.74 -0.20
C GLY A 31 11.82 15.03 -0.30
N ALA A 32 10.96 14.03 -0.17
CA ALA A 32 9.52 14.24 -0.27
C ALA A 32 8.93 14.96 0.94
N THR A 33 7.87 15.72 0.68
CA THR A 33 6.87 16.14 1.68
C THR A 33 5.82 15.03 1.76
N VAL A 34 5.38 14.64 2.97
CA VAL A 34 4.55 13.44 3.14
C VAL A 34 3.25 13.75 3.86
N CYS A 35 2.13 13.36 3.26
CA CYS A 35 0.84 13.27 3.92
C CYS A 35 0.60 11.81 4.35
N VAL A 36 0.51 11.58 5.66
CA VAL A 36 0.34 10.27 6.28
C VAL A 36 -1.13 10.10 6.65
N ALA A 37 -1.85 9.22 5.96
CA ALA A 37 -3.25 8.93 6.24
C ALA A 37 -3.39 7.52 6.82
N ASP A 38 -4.11 7.39 7.93
CA ASP A 38 -4.41 6.12 8.57
C ASP A 38 -5.73 6.20 9.34
N LEU A 39 -6.39 5.07 9.54
CA LEU A 39 -7.53 4.97 10.46
C LEU A 39 -7.08 5.21 11.92
N ASP A 40 -5.89 4.72 12.27
CA ASP A 40 -5.21 4.99 13.53
C ASP A 40 -4.54 6.36 13.50
N LYS A 41 -5.22 7.34 14.10
CA LYS A 41 -4.72 8.71 14.23
C LYS A 41 -3.35 8.77 14.92
N GLY A 42 -3.18 8.02 16.01
CA GLY A 42 -1.93 8.01 16.79
C GLY A 42 -0.74 7.48 15.98
N GLY A 43 -0.96 6.41 15.21
CA GLY A 43 0.04 5.86 14.29
C GLY A 43 0.42 6.83 13.17
N ALA A 44 -0.56 7.55 12.61
CA ALA A 44 -0.31 8.57 11.59
C ALA A 44 0.50 9.75 12.15
N GLU A 45 0.14 10.25 13.33
CA GLU A 45 0.84 11.36 14.01
C GLU A 45 2.29 10.97 14.38
N GLU A 46 2.51 9.73 14.84
CA GLU A 46 3.85 9.23 15.13
C GLU A 46 4.72 9.19 13.89
N THR A 47 4.17 8.67 12.79
CA THR A 47 4.90 8.63 11.51
C THR A 47 5.22 10.03 11.00
N ALA A 48 4.28 10.97 11.10
CA ALA A 48 4.50 12.37 10.72
C ALA A 48 5.62 13.00 11.53
N ARG A 49 5.66 12.80 12.86
CA ARG A 49 6.78 13.27 13.72
C ARG A 49 8.12 12.67 13.29
N CYS A 50 8.15 11.41 12.92
CA CYS A 50 9.38 10.79 12.39
C CYS A 50 9.83 11.42 11.06
N VAL A 51 8.90 11.77 10.16
CA VAL A 51 9.19 12.50 8.92
C VAL A 51 9.74 13.89 9.22
N GLU A 52 9.15 14.61 10.17
CA GLU A 52 9.61 15.94 10.61
C GLU A 52 11.01 15.89 11.23
N ALA A 53 11.33 14.83 11.97
CA ALA A 53 12.68 14.60 12.51
C ALA A 53 13.74 14.41 11.42
N LEU A 54 13.35 13.99 10.19
CA LEU A 54 14.20 13.96 9.00
C LEU A 54 14.32 15.33 8.29
N GLY A 55 13.76 16.40 8.89
CA GLY A 55 13.79 17.75 8.33
C GLY A 55 12.81 17.98 7.17
N ARG A 56 11.79 17.13 7.03
CA ARG A 56 10.78 17.25 5.96
C ARG A 56 9.42 17.62 6.51
N LYS A 57 8.56 18.24 5.68
CA LYS A 57 7.21 18.58 6.06
C LYS A 57 6.33 17.32 6.08
N ALA A 58 5.48 17.21 7.08
CA ALA A 58 4.49 16.14 7.17
C ALA A 58 3.10 16.67 7.55
N LEU A 59 2.07 15.91 7.19
CA LEU A 59 0.69 16.11 7.62
C LEU A 59 0.12 14.74 8.01
N ALA A 60 -0.37 14.60 9.24
CA ALA A 60 -1.08 13.41 9.67
C ALA A 60 -2.59 13.60 9.51
N LEU A 61 -3.28 12.63 8.92
CA LEU A 61 -4.72 12.63 8.72
C LEU A 61 -5.34 11.33 9.22
N GLN A 62 -6.34 11.42 10.07
CA GLN A 62 -7.20 10.28 10.35
C GLN A 62 -8.15 10.07 9.17
N THR A 63 -8.05 8.92 8.51
CA THR A 63 -8.80 8.66 7.29
C THR A 63 -9.32 7.23 7.26
N ASP A 64 -10.64 7.06 7.16
CA ASP A 64 -11.24 5.78 6.79
C ASP A 64 -11.36 5.70 5.28
N ILE A 65 -10.48 4.91 4.65
CA ILE A 65 -10.45 4.79 3.19
C ILE A 65 -11.65 4.03 2.62
N THR A 66 -12.48 3.39 3.44
CA THR A 66 -13.71 2.72 2.96
C THR A 66 -14.81 3.71 2.60
N ALA A 67 -14.68 4.97 3.02
CA ALA A 67 -15.58 6.07 2.65
C ALA A 67 -14.99 6.89 1.50
N GLU A 68 -15.69 6.95 0.34
CA GLU A 68 -15.20 7.71 -0.83
C GLU A 68 -14.95 9.18 -0.48
N ALA A 69 -15.89 9.82 0.23
CA ALA A 69 -15.76 11.23 0.63
C ALA A 69 -14.55 11.50 1.56
N ALA A 70 -14.14 10.52 2.38
CA ALA A 70 -12.94 10.66 3.23
C ALA A 70 -11.66 10.66 2.39
N ASN A 71 -11.62 9.90 1.28
CA ASN A 71 -10.49 9.93 0.35
C ASN A 71 -10.41 11.26 -0.40
N ASP A 72 -11.54 11.81 -0.85
CA ASP A 72 -11.57 13.14 -1.47
C ASP A 72 -11.10 14.23 -0.48
N ALA A 73 -11.55 14.16 0.77
CA ALA A 73 -11.13 15.07 1.83
C ALA A 73 -9.63 14.94 2.16
N MET A 74 -9.08 13.73 2.17
CA MET A 74 -7.65 13.46 2.36
C MET A 74 -6.80 14.16 1.29
N ILE A 75 -7.16 14.01 0.02
CA ILE A 75 -6.45 14.67 -1.09
C ILE A 75 -6.59 16.19 -0.99
N ALA A 76 -7.79 16.70 -0.71
CA ALA A 76 -8.03 18.14 -0.54
C ALA A 76 -7.18 18.74 0.60
N ALA A 77 -7.09 18.06 1.74
CA ALA A 77 -6.26 18.49 2.87
C ALA A 77 -4.77 18.50 2.52
N CYS A 78 -4.27 17.49 1.80
CA CYS A 78 -2.90 17.46 1.31
C CYS A 78 -2.60 18.64 0.37
N VAL A 79 -3.50 18.89 -0.58
CA VAL A 79 -3.39 20.03 -1.53
C VAL A 79 -3.45 21.36 -0.80
N GLN A 80 -4.33 21.52 0.18
CA GLN A 80 -4.43 22.73 0.97
C GLN A 80 -3.12 23.00 1.75
N ALA A 81 -2.52 21.96 2.31
CA ALA A 81 -1.31 22.11 3.13
C ALA A 81 -0.03 22.31 2.29
N PHE A 82 0.07 21.65 1.14
CA PHE A 82 1.32 21.54 0.39
C PHE A 82 1.23 21.97 -1.08
N GLY A 83 0.05 22.26 -1.58
CA GLY A 83 -0.19 22.79 -2.92
C GLY A 83 -0.36 21.75 -4.03
N ALA A 84 -0.02 20.47 -3.79
CA ALA A 84 -0.10 19.44 -4.83
C ALA A 84 -0.17 18.01 -4.26
N VAL A 85 -0.35 17.04 -5.18
CA VAL A 85 -0.11 15.61 -4.95
C VAL A 85 0.63 15.06 -6.18
N ASP A 86 1.82 14.49 -5.99
CA ASP A 86 2.65 13.89 -7.04
C ASP A 86 2.66 12.36 -6.98
N VAL A 87 2.55 11.81 -5.77
CA VAL A 87 2.62 10.38 -5.52
C VAL A 87 1.50 9.95 -4.57
N LEU A 88 0.83 8.84 -4.88
CA LEU A 88 -0.02 8.10 -3.95
C LEU A 88 0.59 6.72 -3.71
N VAL A 89 0.72 6.33 -2.43
CA VAL A 89 0.94 4.94 -2.03
C VAL A 89 -0.31 4.44 -1.31
N ALA A 90 -1.09 3.61 -1.99
CA ALA A 90 -2.30 2.99 -1.42
C ALA A 90 -1.88 1.72 -0.65
N ALA A 91 -1.39 1.90 0.60
CA ALA A 91 -0.85 0.83 1.42
C ALA A 91 -1.79 0.35 2.54
N ALA A 92 -2.89 1.02 2.78
CA ALA A 92 -3.88 0.57 3.76
C ALA A 92 -4.46 -0.79 3.36
N GLY A 93 -4.62 -1.68 4.34
CA GLY A 93 -5.17 -3.00 4.10
C GLY A 93 -5.26 -3.84 5.37
N VAL A 94 -6.10 -4.87 5.31
CA VAL A 94 -6.29 -5.85 6.38
C VAL A 94 -5.99 -7.26 5.88
N GLY A 95 -5.58 -8.15 6.79
CA GLY A 95 -5.32 -9.55 6.48
C GLY A 95 -6.61 -10.38 6.37
N SER A 96 -6.44 -11.69 6.13
CA SER A 96 -7.56 -12.64 6.15
C SER A 96 -8.18 -12.72 7.56
N PRO A 97 -9.52 -12.66 7.67
CA PRO A 97 -10.19 -12.84 8.96
C PRO A 97 -10.01 -14.26 9.49
N ARG A 98 -10.10 -14.39 10.81
CA ARG A 98 -10.10 -15.69 11.52
C ARG A 98 -11.40 -15.84 12.29
N PRO A 99 -11.83 -17.09 12.60
CA PRO A 99 -13.02 -17.34 13.41
C PRO A 99 -12.97 -16.60 14.75
N ASP A 100 -11.85 -16.70 15.45
CA ASP A 100 -11.54 -15.96 16.67
C ASP A 100 -10.01 -15.78 16.81
N ALA A 101 -9.56 -15.01 17.81
CA ALA A 101 -8.15 -14.73 18.03
C ALA A 101 -7.32 -15.97 18.41
N ALA A 102 -7.97 -16.99 18.99
CA ALA A 102 -7.34 -18.26 19.43
C ALA A 102 -7.39 -19.33 18.34
N SER A 103 -8.19 -19.16 17.30
CA SER A 103 -8.36 -20.17 16.25
C SER A 103 -7.07 -20.32 15.41
N THR A 104 -6.58 -21.54 15.36
CA THR A 104 -5.47 -21.92 14.46
C THR A 104 -5.97 -22.23 13.04
N LYS A 105 -7.28 -22.54 12.88
CA LYS A 105 -7.89 -22.85 11.58
C LYS A 105 -8.45 -21.57 10.96
N PRO A 106 -8.06 -21.22 9.74
CA PRO A 106 -8.71 -20.13 9.00
C PRO A 106 -10.12 -20.55 8.55
N PHE A 107 -10.97 -19.58 8.24
CA PHE A 107 -12.19 -19.86 7.49
C PHE A 107 -11.91 -20.55 6.16
N THR A 108 -12.81 -21.43 5.73
CA THR A 108 -12.87 -21.85 4.31
C THR A 108 -13.77 -20.87 3.54
N MET A 109 -13.79 -21.00 2.21
CA MET A 109 -14.69 -20.18 1.37
C MET A 109 -16.18 -20.47 1.65
N LEU A 110 -16.48 -21.68 2.12
CA LEU A 110 -17.86 -22.12 2.37
C LEU A 110 -18.41 -21.65 3.71
N ASP A 111 -17.56 -21.43 4.70
CA ASP A 111 -17.95 -21.05 6.07
C ASP A 111 -17.57 -19.61 6.45
N MET A 112 -16.94 -18.87 5.53
CA MET A 112 -16.60 -17.47 5.74
C MET A 112 -17.88 -16.63 5.87
N PRO A 113 -18.13 -15.97 7.02
CA PRO A 113 -19.26 -15.06 7.14
C PRO A 113 -19.17 -13.93 6.11
N ILE A 114 -20.27 -13.62 5.44
CA ILE A 114 -20.27 -12.67 4.32
C ILE A 114 -19.90 -11.24 4.74
N ASP A 115 -20.22 -10.85 5.96
CA ASP A 115 -19.81 -9.57 6.55
C ASP A 115 -18.29 -9.48 6.74
N ARG A 116 -17.65 -10.58 7.16
CA ARG A 116 -16.19 -10.67 7.26
C ARG A 116 -15.53 -10.64 5.88
N PHE A 117 -16.12 -11.32 4.90
CA PHE A 117 -15.68 -11.26 3.52
C PHE A 117 -15.76 -9.81 3.00
N ARG A 118 -16.91 -9.15 3.17
CA ARG A 118 -17.15 -7.77 2.75
C ARG A 118 -16.17 -6.81 3.38
N SER A 119 -15.90 -6.91 4.67
CA SER A 119 -14.95 -6.01 5.35
C SER A 119 -13.54 -6.05 4.74
N VAL A 120 -13.08 -7.20 4.24
CA VAL A 120 -11.81 -7.30 3.52
C VAL A 120 -11.88 -6.64 2.15
N ILE A 121 -12.97 -6.85 1.42
CA ILE A 121 -13.18 -6.23 0.10
C ILE A 121 -13.30 -4.71 0.23
N ASP A 122 -14.05 -4.23 1.23
CA ASP A 122 -14.26 -2.79 1.45
C ASP A 122 -12.93 -2.07 1.71
N VAL A 123 -12.06 -2.62 2.56
CA VAL A 123 -10.76 -2.01 2.84
C VAL A 123 -9.79 -2.23 1.70
N ASN A 124 -9.57 -3.50 1.30
CA ASN A 124 -8.44 -3.86 0.42
C ASN A 124 -8.69 -3.55 -1.05
N LEU A 125 -9.94 -3.42 -1.48
CA LEU A 125 -10.29 -3.17 -2.88
C LEU A 125 -11.01 -1.83 -3.03
N TYR A 126 -12.18 -1.62 -2.41
CA TYR A 126 -12.90 -0.35 -2.55
C TYR A 126 -12.09 0.82 -2.00
N GLY A 127 -11.45 0.68 -0.82
CA GLY A 127 -10.59 1.72 -0.27
C GLY A 127 -9.43 2.09 -1.19
N VAL A 128 -8.81 1.10 -1.84
CA VAL A 128 -7.76 1.35 -2.84
C VAL A 128 -8.33 2.03 -4.09
N ILE A 129 -9.51 1.62 -4.57
CA ILE A 129 -10.21 2.28 -5.70
C ILE A 129 -10.47 3.75 -5.36
N PHE A 130 -11.04 4.05 -4.19
CA PHE A 130 -11.38 5.42 -3.79
C PHE A 130 -10.14 6.29 -3.65
N SER A 131 -9.06 5.78 -3.03
CA SER A 131 -7.80 6.51 -2.90
C SER A 131 -7.19 6.84 -4.27
N ASN A 132 -7.17 5.87 -5.20
CA ASN A 132 -6.68 6.09 -6.57
C ASN A 132 -7.54 7.11 -7.31
N ARG A 133 -8.88 6.99 -7.24
CA ARG A 133 -9.82 7.92 -7.91
C ARG A 133 -9.64 9.34 -7.40
N ALA A 134 -9.54 9.54 -6.09
CA ALA A 134 -9.37 10.86 -5.49
C ALA A 134 -8.06 11.52 -5.97
N ALA A 135 -6.92 10.80 -5.91
CA ALA A 135 -5.63 11.30 -6.38
C ALA A 135 -5.63 11.55 -7.89
N ALA A 136 -6.11 10.59 -8.69
CA ALA A 136 -6.14 10.68 -10.15
C ALA A 136 -7.03 11.83 -10.64
N ARG A 137 -8.22 12.02 -10.08
CA ARG A 137 -9.12 13.14 -10.42
C ARG A 137 -8.43 14.48 -10.22
N TRP A 138 -7.74 14.66 -9.10
CA TRP A 138 -7.01 15.88 -8.84
C TRP A 138 -5.85 16.07 -9.82
N MET A 139 -5.02 15.03 -10.07
CA MET A 139 -3.90 15.09 -11.00
C MET A 139 -4.35 15.44 -12.43
N VAL A 140 -5.40 14.79 -12.93
CA VAL A 140 -5.97 15.04 -14.27
C VAL A 140 -6.52 16.46 -14.38
N ALA A 141 -7.33 16.90 -13.40
CA ALA A 141 -7.94 18.25 -13.41
C ALA A 141 -6.87 19.36 -13.40
N ASN A 142 -5.72 19.12 -12.77
CA ASN A 142 -4.62 20.08 -12.70
C ASN A 142 -3.51 19.85 -13.75
N ARG A 143 -3.73 18.92 -14.72
CA ARG A 143 -2.77 18.55 -15.76
C ARG A 143 -1.38 18.22 -15.18
N ARG A 144 -1.38 17.59 -14.03
CA ARG A 144 -0.17 17.22 -13.31
C ARG A 144 0.02 15.71 -13.43
N GLY A 145 1.12 15.29 -14.06
CA GLY A 145 1.51 13.88 -14.05
C GLY A 145 1.78 13.38 -12.64
N GLY A 146 2.01 12.08 -12.46
CA GLY A 146 2.28 11.53 -11.15
C GLY A 146 2.51 10.03 -11.14
N SER A 147 2.59 9.46 -9.93
CA SER A 147 2.73 8.02 -9.71
C SER A 147 1.75 7.51 -8.68
N LEU A 148 0.91 6.55 -9.05
CA LEU A 148 0.01 5.81 -8.16
C LEU A 148 0.61 4.43 -7.94
N ILE A 149 0.81 4.06 -6.66
CA ILE A 149 1.46 2.80 -6.27
C ILE A 149 0.50 2.03 -5.36
N ASN A 150 0.03 0.88 -5.83
CA ASN A 150 -0.93 0.06 -5.11
C ASN A 150 -0.23 -1.10 -4.38
N LEU A 151 -0.55 -1.34 -3.10
CA LEU A 151 -0.08 -2.51 -2.39
C LEU A 151 -0.96 -3.74 -2.72
N GLY A 152 -0.45 -4.56 -3.65
CA GLY A 152 -0.92 -5.90 -3.92
C GLY A 152 -0.42 -6.91 -2.89
N SER A 153 -0.10 -8.11 -3.36
CA SER A 153 0.50 -9.23 -2.61
C SER A 153 0.92 -10.32 -3.59
N ILE A 154 1.81 -11.21 -3.22
CA ILE A 154 1.96 -12.51 -3.90
C ILE A 154 0.62 -13.25 -3.99
N MET A 155 -0.28 -13.03 -3.01
CA MET A 155 -1.64 -13.59 -2.99
C MET A 155 -2.55 -13.03 -4.09
N SER A 156 -2.11 -12.06 -4.90
CA SER A 156 -2.82 -11.66 -6.13
C SER A 156 -2.86 -12.80 -7.17
N ARG A 157 -1.95 -13.76 -7.07
CA ARG A 157 -1.82 -14.91 -7.98
C ARG A 157 -1.83 -16.26 -7.28
N MET A 158 -1.84 -16.26 -5.94
CA MET A 158 -1.88 -17.45 -5.11
C MET A 158 -3.14 -17.46 -4.26
N PRO A 159 -3.77 -18.62 -4.04
CA PRO A 159 -4.94 -18.68 -3.18
C PRO A 159 -4.56 -18.49 -1.70
N SER A 160 -5.43 -17.83 -0.94
CA SER A 160 -5.40 -17.78 0.51
C SER A 160 -6.61 -18.47 1.10
N ALA A 161 -6.51 -18.95 2.32
CA ALA A 161 -7.64 -19.53 3.02
C ALA A 161 -8.81 -18.52 3.11
N GLY A 162 -10.03 -18.99 2.90
CA GLY A 162 -11.24 -18.17 2.90
C GLY A 162 -11.39 -17.22 1.71
N GLY A 163 -10.39 -17.10 0.83
CA GLY A 163 -10.43 -16.43 -0.46
C GLY A 163 -10.49 -14.89 -0.43
N ALA A 164 -11.10 -14.26 0.57
CA ALA A 164 -11.36 -12.82 0.60
C ALA A 164 -10.11 -11.96 0.32
N TYR A 165 -9.00 -12.29 0.99
CA TYR A 165 -7.75 -11.55 0.84
C TYR A 165 -7.18 -11.71 -0.59
N SER A 166 -7.06 -12.93 -1.11
CA SER A 166 -6.54 -13.19 -2.45
C SER A 166 -7.41 -12.54 -3.52
N ILE A 167 -8.73 -12.64 -3.40
CA ILE A 167 -9.69 -11.99 -4.32
C ILE A 167 -9.50 -10.48 -4.30
N SER A 168 -9.39 -9.87 -3.11
CA SER A 168 -9.17 -8.43 -3.00
C SER A 168 -7.85 -8.00 -3.65
N LYS A 169 -6.77 -8.76 -3.44
CA LYS A 169 -5.44 -8.42 -3.99
C LYS A 169 -5.33 -8.72 -5.50
N ALA A 170 -6.04 -9.72 -6.01
CA ALA A 170 -6.21 -9.94 -7.45
C ALA A 170 -7.00 -8.77 -8.09
N GLY A 171 -8.03 -8.27 -7.40
CA GLY A 171 -8.76 -7.06 -7.82
C GLY A 171 -7.85 -5.83 -7.89
N VAL A 172 -6.99 -5.60 -6.90
CA VAL A 172 -6.01 -4.50 -6.91
C VAL A 172 -5.03 -4.62 -8.09
N TRP A 173 -4.59 -5.82 -8.42
CA TRP A 173 -3.73 -6.01 -9.59
C TRP A 173 -4.44 -5.66 -10.89
N MET A 174 -5.69 -6.10 -11.08
CA MET A 174 -6.46 -5.74 -12.26
C MET A 174 -6.79 -4.25 -12.30
N LEU A 175 -7.18 -3.65 -11.17
CA LEU A 175 -7.36 -2.20 -11.04
C LEU A 175 -6.13 -1.41 -11.51
N THR A 176 -4.94 -1.85 -11.11
CA THR A 176 -3.66 -1.23 -11.51
C THR A 176 -3.52 -1.19 -13.04
N LYS A 177 -3.83 -2.29 -13.73
CA LYS A 177 -3.77 -2.37 -15.19
C LYS A 177 -4.80 -1.46 -15.88
N CYS A 178 -6.04 -1.47 -15.38
CA CYS A 178 -7.10 -0.61 -15.92
C CYS A 178 -6.72 0.86 -15.81
N LEU A 179 -6.31 1.30 -14.60
CA LEU A 179 -5.92 2.69 -14.37
C LEU A 179 -4.64 3.08 -15.13
N ALA A 180 -3.69 2.15 -15.32
CA ALA A 180 -2.49 2.42 -16.09
C ALA A 180 -2.82 2.79 -17.55
N GLN A 181 -3.74 2.06 -18.18
CA GLN A 181 -4.19 2.35 -19.56
C GLN A 181 -4.96 3.68 -19.63
N GLU A 182 -5.87 3.90 -18.67
CA GLU A 182 -6.72 5.09 -18.65
C GLU A 182 -5.91 6.37 -18.38
N LEU A 183 -4.93 6.32 -17.49
CA LEU A 183 -4.24 7.50 -16.97
C LEU A 183 -2.91 7.80 -17.68
N ALA A 184 -2.37 6.88 -18.49
CA ALA A 184 -1.14 7.10 -19.25
C ALA A 184 -1.17 8.36 -20.15
N PRO A 185 -2.29 8.67 -20.89
CA PRO A 185 -2.38 9.88 -21.67
C PRO A 185 -2.28 11.18 -20.86
N HIS A 186 -2.48 11.10 -19.54
CA HIS A 186 -2.36 12.22 -18.60
C HIS A 186 -0.99 12.32 -17.94
N GLY A 187 -0.01 11.47 -18.34
CA GLY A 187 1.30 11.40 -17.72
C GLY A 187 1.31 10.84 -16.31
N ILE A 188 0.28 10.07 -15.93
CA ILE A 188 0.16 9.42 -14.63
C ILE A 188 0.48 7.94 -14.79
N ARG A 189 1.49 7.47 -14.05
CA ARG A 189 1.88 6.07 -14.02
C ARG A 189 1.15 5.34 -12.89
N VAL A 190 0.69 4.13 -13.12
CA VAL A 190 0.02 3.32 -12.11
C VAL A 190 0.67 1.95 -12.07
N ASN A 191 1.27 1.60 -10.94
CA ASN A 191 1.94 0.32 -10.73
C ASN A 191 1.52 -0.29 -9.40
N ALA A 192 1.84 -1.56 -9.20
CA ALA A 192 1.62 -2.24 -7.95
C ALA A 192 2.91 -2.87 -7.40
N ILE A 193 2.91 -3.10 -6.11
CA ILE A 193 3.92 -3.92 -5.44
C ILE A 193 3.20 -5.13 -4.88
N GLY A 194 3.72 -6.32 -5.13
CA GLY A 194 3.23 -7.60 -4.62
C GLY A 194 4.21 -8.21 -3.62
N PRO A 195 4.26 -7.73 -2.36
CA PRO A 195 5.21 -8.24 -1.39
C PRO A 195 4.99 -9.73 -1.09
N GLY A 196 6.08 -10.42 -0.76
CA GLY A 196 6.05 -11.75 -0.16
C GLY A 196 5.72 -11.73 1.33
N PHE A 197 6.34 -12.61 2.09
CA PHE A 197 6.23 -12.64 3.55
C PHE A 197 7.14 -11.57 4.17
N ILE A 198 6.54 -10.46 4.64
CA ILE A 198 7.24 -9.28 5.17
C ILE A 198 7.01 -9.17 6.68
N GLU A 199 8.03 -8.75 7.41
CA GLU A 199 7.95 -8.46 8.85
C GLU A 199 7.13 -7.21 9.12
N THR A 200 5.86 -7.40 9.46
CA THR A 200 4.88 -6.34 9.76
C THR A 200 4.03 -6.72 10.97
N PRO A 201 3.30 -5.78 11.58
CA PRO A 201 2.28 -6.11 12.57
C PRO A 201 1.23 -7.12 12.04
N MET A 202 0.83 -7.00 10.77
CA MET A 202 -0.14 -7.91 10.12
C MET A 202 0.35 -9.36 10.09
N THR A 203 1.65 -9.59 9.90
CA THR A 203 2.25 -10.94 9.82
C THR A 203 2.77 -11.44 11.16
N ALA A 204 2.73 -10.65 12.23
CA ALA A 204 3.18 -11.07 13.56
C ALA A 204 2.54 -12.39 14.03
N PRO A 205 1.22 -12.64 13.86
CA PRO A 205 0.62 -13.92 14.22
C PRO A 205 1.06 -15.10 13.36
N LEU A 206 1.56 -14.86 12.15
CA LEU A 206 2.16 -15.89 11.30
C LEU A 206 3.57 -16.23 11.81
N ARG A 207 4.35 -15.21 12.15
CA ARG A 207 5.74 -15.34 12.59
C ARG A 207 5.88 -15.95 13.99
N SER A 208 4.92 -15.72 14.87
CA SER A 208 4.90 -16.30 16.24
C SER A 208 4.49 -17.77 16.27
N ASP A 209 3.89 -18.30 15.21
CA ASP A 209 3.51 -19.71 15.07
C ASP A 209 4.63 -20.45 14.31
N ALA A 210 5.33 -21.38 14.99
CA ALA A 210 6.50 -22.06 14.46
C ALA A 210 6.21 -22.86 13.18
N ASP A 211 5.05 -23.52 13.11
CA ASP A 211 4.69 -24.37 11.95
C ASP A 211 4.31 -23.50 10.74
N ARG A 212 3.56 -22.43 10.96
CA ARG A 212 3.18 -21.48 9.92
C ARG A 212 4.39 -20.67 9.43
N SER A 213 5.29 -20.30 10.34
CA SER A 213 6.54 -19.64 9.99
C SER A 213 7.43 -20.56 9.15
N ARG A 214 7.56 -21.83 9.53
CA ARG A 214 8.31 -22.83 8.75
C ARG A 214 7.70 -23.04 7.36
N TRP A 215 6.37 -23.10 7.29
CA TRP A 215 5.67 -23.17 6.00
C TRP A 215 5.98 -21.96 5.10
N ALA A 216 5.88 -20.74 5.64
CA ALA A 216 6.16 -19.51 4.88
C ALA A 216 7.62 -19.47 4.39
N MET A 217 8.57 -19.88 5.26
CA MET A 217 9.99 -19.94 4.89
C MET A 217 10.27 -21.03 3.88
N GLY A 218 9.58 -22.18 3.96
CA GLY A 218 9.66 -23.23 2.95
C GLY A 218 9.22 -22.80 1.54
N LEU A 219 8.32 -21.81 1.46
CA LEU A 219 7.92 -21.20 0.19
C LEU A 219 8.85 -20.07 -0.26
N THR A 220 9.75 -19.58 0.59
CA THR A 220 10.61 -18.43 0.31
C THR A 220 12.04 -18.91 0.00
N PRO A 221 12.49 -18.95 -1.27
CA PRO A 221 13.82 -19.43 -1.64
C PRO A 221 14.97 -18.73 -0.92
N MET A 222 14.82 -17.42 -0.61
CA MET A 222 15.84 -16.68 0.17
C MET A 222 15.87 -17.08 1.65
N GLY A 223 14.98 -17.95 2.15
CA GLY A 223 14.99 -18.53 3.49
C GLY A 223 14.76 -17.56 4.64
N ARG A 224 14.23 -16.36 4.38
CA ARG A 224 13.95 -15.34 5.40
C ARG A 224 12.71 -14.52 5.07
N TYR A 225 12.17 -13.84 6.06
CA TYR A 225 11.19 -12.78 5.84
C TYR A 225 11.89 -11.58 5.17
N GLY A 226 11.14 -10.87 4.33
CA GLY A 226 11.53 -9.56 3.85
C GLY A 226 11.27 -8.48 4.91
N THR A 227 11.97 -7.36 4.80
CA THR A 227 11.77 -6.19 5.66
C THR A 227 10.83 -5.18 5.02
N VAL A 228 10.23 -4.31 5.82
CA VAL A 228 9.42 -3.19 5.31
C VAL A 228 10.26 -2.23 4.46
N ASP A 229 11.54 -2.09 4.76
CA ASP A 229 12.46 -1.22 4.02
C ASP A 229 12.76 -1.74 2.61
N GLU A 230 12.82 -3.07 2.42
CA GLU A 230 12.97 -3.67 1.09
C GLU A 230 11.75 -3.40 0.20
N VAL A 231 10.55 -3.39 0.78
CA VAL A 231 9.32 -3.00 0.07
C VAL A 231 9.29 -1.48 -0.21
N ALA A 232 9.69 -0.67 0.76
CA ALA A 232 9.76 0.78 0.62
C ALA A 232 10.78 1.21 -0.45
N ALA A 233 11.89 0.47 -0.62
CA ALA A 233 12.84 0.70 -1.71
C ALA A 233 12.21 0.46 -3.09
N THR A 234 11.35 -0.56 -3.22
CA THR A 234 10.59 -0.79 -4.46
C THR A 234 9.57 0.34 -4.69
N ALA A 235 8.90 0.82 -3.63
CA ALA A 235 7.98 1.95 -3.73
C ALA A 235 8.71 3.24 -4.15
N LEU A 236 9.90 3.50 -3.61
CA LEU A 236 10.73 4.63 -4.00
C LEU A 236 11.10 4.58 -5.49
N PHE A 237 11.53 3.42 -5.99
CA PHE A 237 11.80 3.25 -7.42
C PHE A 237 10.57 3.61 -8.25
N LEU A 238 9.40 3.05 -7.95
CA LEU A 238 8.16 3.32 -8.68
C LEU A 238 7.69 4.77 -8.56
N ALA A 239 7.97 5.45 -7.45
CA ALA A 239 7.63 6.85 -7.24
C ALA A 239 8.54 7.81 -8.02
N SER A 240 9.78 7.43 -8.27
CA SER A 240 10.81 8.28 -8.87
C SER A 240 10.78 8.27 -10.39
N ASP A 241 11.58 9.14 -10.99
CA ASP A 241 11.75 9.24 -12.45
C ASP A 241 12.53 8.03 -13.02
N ASP A 242 13.21 7.23 -12.18
CA ASP A 242 13.85 5.97 -12.62
C ASP A 242 12.82 4.96 -13.18
N ALA A 243 11.55 5.08 -12.78
CA ALA A 243 10.45 4.28 -13.27
C ALA A 243 9.61 4.97 -14.36
N ALA A 244 10.19 5.95 -15.10
CA ALA A 244 9.44 6.78 -16.06
C ALA A 244 8.71 5.96 -17.16
N PHE A 245 9.20 4.77 -17.48
CA PHE A 245 8.58 3.90 -18.48
C PHE A 245 7.83 2.69 -17.89
N PHE A 246 7.61 2.68 -16.55
CA PHE A 246 6.85 1.64 -15.86
C PHE A 246 5.41 2.10 -15.60
N THR A 247 4.44 1.43 -16.22
CA THR A 247 3.01 1.58 -15.90
C THR A 247 2.27 0.28 -16.18
N GLY A 248 1.33 -0.09 -15.32
CA GLY A 248 0.57 -1.36 -15.39
C GLY A 248 1.30 -2.57 -14.84
N GLU A 249 2.48 -2.40 -14.25
CA GLU A 249 3.32 -3.48 -13.74
C GLU A 249 3.03 -3.79 -12.27
N ILE A 250 3.32 -5.04 -11.88
CA ILE A 250 3.39 -5.45 -10.49
C ILE A 250 4.79 -6.02 -10.19
N LEU A 251 5.51 -5.34 -9.31
CA LEU A 251 6.85 -5.79 -8.86
C LEU A 251 6.71 -6.63 -7.59
N HIS A 252 7.40 -7.78 -7.54
CA HIS A 252 7.29 -8.73 -6.44
C HIS A 252 8.58 -8.81 -5.61
N PRO A 253 8.80 -7.95 -4.61
CA PRO A 253 9.83 -8.16 -3.59
C PRO A 253 9.39 -9.31 -2.68
N SER A 254 9.63 -10.56 -3.10
CA SER A 254 9.04 -11.76 -2.50
C SER A 254 10.05 -12.79 -2.01
N GLY A 255 11.36 -12.53 -2.17
CA GLY A 255 12.39 -13.51 -1.83
C GLY A 255 12.34 -14.79 -2.67
N GLY A 256 11.73 -14.71 -3.88
CA GLY A 256 11.59 -15.83 -4.81
C GLY A 256 10.32 -16.66 -4.64
N VAL A 257 9.38 -16.29 -3.74
CA VAL A 257 8.08 -16.99 -3.61
C VAL A 257 7.29 -16.94 -4.91
N PHE A 258 7.41 -15.85 -5.63
CA PHE A 258 6.78 -15.67 -6.92
C PHE A 258 7.86 -15.36 -7.97
N VAL A 259 7.89 -16.15 -9.03
CA VAL A 259 8.77 -16.00 -10.20
C VAL A 259 7.93 -16.09 -11.48
N GLY A 260 8.01 -15.07 -12.34
CA GLY A 260 7.36 -15.02 -13.65
C GLY A 260 6.11 -14.19 -13.74
#